data_8414bb3efd1acbb53323ac1a32357f2b
#
_entry.id   8414bb3efd1acbb53323ac1a32357f2b
#
_cell.length_a   1.000
_cell.length_b   1.000
_cell.length_c   1.000
_cell.angle_alpha   90.00
_cell.angle_beta   90.00
_cell.angle_gamma   90.00
#
_symmetry.space_group_name_H-M   'P 1'
#
loop_
_entity.id
_entity.type
_entity.pdbx_description
1 polymer ?
#
loop_
_entity_poly.entity_id
_entity_poly.type
_entity_poly.pdbx_seq_one_letter_code
_entity_poly.pdbx_strand_id
1 'polypeptide(L)'
;MHEEKIALVRQQIAAVRAATEKRKIRDIYVAACGGSLATLYPVKYILERETDAVTVSAVNAAEFYNDPPCRLGEHALVILNSQSGTTAETVAAARLARERGALTAAFTTAPGSVMEQTVDCPIYYYDDPVNPYPLLLSIFPEVYQLTYALLDCFTGSARLPAMETAMENLETVCKRAVAQFAPQAREFAQKHRTEPGIYTVSAGLDRCIAYILTNCSFMESVWRHSSPLNAGELFHGACEAVGRETPVVAFLGLGAYRPVEERAVKFLQRITDKLTVLDAAALDLDGIPEELRAVAAPLVLHAVASDFCLQLSYLTGHPMSSRRYMGVMKY
;
A
#
# COMPACT_ATOMS: atom_id res chain seq x y z
N MET A 1 19.59 -7.06 -17.55
CA MET A 1 19.60 -7.05 -16.07
C MET A 1 18.20 -6.74 -15.50
N HIS A 2 17.51 -5.64 -15.90
CA HIS A 2 16.14 -5.39 -15.44
C HIS A 2 15.12 -6.33 -16.07
N GLU A 3 15.23 -6.65 -17.35
CA GLU A 3 14.33 -7.58 -18.05
C GLU A 3 14.34 -8.98 -17.41
N GLU A 4 15.49 -9.49 -17.01
CA GLU A 4 15.59 -10.78 -16.31
C GLU A 4 14.86 -10.76 -14.95
N LYS A 5 14.93 -9.63 -14.22
CA LYS A 5 14.20 -9.46 -12.97
C LYS A 5 12.69 -9.39 -13.18
N ILE A 6 12.26 -8.63 -14.19
CA ILE A 6 10.83 -8.55 -14.59
C ILE A 6 10.31 -9.94 -14.98
N ALA A 7 11.06 -10.69 -15.78
CA ALA A 7 10.69 -12.05 -16.17
C ALA A 7 10.60 -12.99 -14.96
N LEU A 8 11.56 -12.88 -14.00
CA LEU A 8 11.55 -13.66 -12.77
C LEU A 8 10.32 -13.36 -11.93
N VAL A 9 9.99 -12.10 -11.69
CA VAL A 9 8.80 -11.68 -10.91
C VAL A 9 7.52 -12.21 -11.56
N ARG A 10 7.37 -12.06 -12.87
CA ARG A 10 6.22 -12.60 -13.61
C ARG A 10 6.13 -14.13 -13.47
N GLN A 11 7.24 -14.83 -13.52
CA GLN A 11 7.28 -16.28 -13.30
C GLN A 11 6.85 -16.63 -11.86
N GLN A 12 7.28 -15.87 -10.86
CA GLN A 12 6.92 -16.09 -9.46
C GLN A 12 5.42 -15.82 -9.22
N ILE A 13 4.86 -14.76 -9.79
CA ILE A 13 3.42 -14.47 -9.76
C ILE A 13 2.62 -15.60 -10.43
N ALA A 14 3.07 -16.05 -11.60
CA ALA A 14 2.46 -17.18 -12.31
C ALA A 14 2.52 -18.49 -11.48
N ALA A 15 3.58 -18.70 -10.70
CA ALA A 15 3.69 -19.86 -9.81
C ALA A 15 2.66 -19.80 -8.67
N VAL A 16 2.40 -18.63 -8.07
CA VAL A 16 1.33 -18.46 -7.07
C VAL A 16 -0.03 -18.77 -7.69
N ARG A 17 -0.32 -18.22 -8.87
CA ARG A 17 -1.56 -18.51 -9.60
C ARG A 17 -1.72 -20.00 -9.84
N ALA A 18 -0.72 -20.67 -10.42
CA ALA A 18 -0.76 -22.09 -10.72
C ALA A 18 -0.92 -22.97 -9.46
N ALA A 19 -0.33 -22.55 -8.33
CA ALA A 19 -0.51 -23.24 -7.04
C ALA A 19 -1.93 -23.03 -6.49
N THR A 20 -2.52 -21.84 -6.69
CA THR A 20 -3.89 -21.51 -6.30
C THR A 20 -4.91 -22.32 -7.10
N GLU A 21 -4.72 -22.44 -8.43
CA GLU A 21 -5.60 -23.21 -9.33
C GLU A 21 -5.68 -24.71 -8.95
N LYS A 22 -4.62 -25.25 -8.36
CA LYS A 22 -4.57 -26.66 -7.90
C LYS A 22 -5.28 -26.90 -6.57
N ARG A 23 -5.69 -25.83 -5.87
CA ARG A 23 -6.31 -25.91 -4.55
C ARG A 23 -7.71 -25.29 -4.60
N LYS A 24 -8.61 -25.73 -3.72
CA LYS A 24 -9.93 -25.13 -3.55
C LYS A 24 -9.82 -23.98 -2.53
N ILE A 25 -9.13 -22.91 -2.89
CA ILE A 25 -8.99 -21.75 -2.02
C ILE A 25 -10.37 -21.08 -1.83
N ARG A 26 -10.69 -20.75 -0.58
CA ARG A 26 -11.92 -20.06 -0.14
C ARG A 26 -11.62 -18.81 0.68
N ASP A 27 -10.46 -18.80 1.33
CA ASP A 27 -10.04 -17.73 2.22
C ASP A 27 -8.65 -17.23 1.82
N ILE A 28 -8.51 -15.92 1.73
CA ILE A 28 -7.22 -15.26 1.53
C ILE A 28 -6.95 -14.40 2.75
N TYR A 29 -5.78 -14.57 3.34
CA TYR A 29 -5.28 -13.71 4.42
C TYR A 29 -4.08 -12.94 3.89
N VAL A 30 -4.12 -11.60 3.98
CA VAL A 30 -2.92 -10.80 3.82
C VAL A 30 -2.40 -10.46 5.20
N ALA A 31 -1.18 -10.88 5.52
CA ALA A 31 -0.61 -10.78 6.87
C ALA A 31 0.80 -10.18 6.82
N ALA A 32 0.99 -9.05 7.47
CA ALA A 32 2.27 -8.35 7.57
C ALA A 32 2.22 -7.32 8.71
N CYS A 33 3.27 -6.52 8.89
CA CYS A 33 3.33 -5.44 9.86
C CYS A 33 3.52 -4.08 9.18
N GLY A 34 2.91 -3.03 9.71
CA GLY A 34 3.16 -1.65 9.30
C GLY A 34 2.92 -1.36 7.82
N GLY A 35 3.89 -0.70 7.19
CA GLY A 35 3.85 -0.37 5.77
C GLY A 35 3.71 -1.59 4.87
N SER A 36 4.33 -2.72 5.24
CA SER A 36 4.22 -3.98 4.50
C SER A 36 2.78 -4.52 4.47
N LEU A 37 1.98 -4.34 5.54
CA LEU A 37 0.56 -4.69 5.53
C LEU A 37 -0.24 -3.72 4.65
N ALA A 38 0.07 -2.43 4.73
CA ALA A 38 -0.59 -1.42 3.90
C ALA A 38 -0.38 -1.67 2.41
N THR A 39 0.82 -2.12 1.98
CA THR A 39 1.07 -2.46 0.57
C THR A 39 0.27 -3.66 0.08
N LEU A 40 -0.16 -4.56 0.97
CA LEU A 40 -1.01 -5.71 0.63
C LEU A 40 -2.52 -5.40 0.65
N TYR A 41 -2.93 -4.24 1.16
CA TYR A 41 -4.34 -3.85 1.24
C TYR A 41 -5.09 -3.89 -0.11
N PRO A 42 -4.46 -3.56 -1.26
CA PRO A 42 -5.09 -3.70 -2.58
C PRO A 42 -5.60 -5.11 -2.87
N VAL A 43 -4.93 -6.17 -2.42
CA VAL A 43 -5.40 -7.56 -2.57
C VAL A 43 -6.79 -7.72 -1.97
N LYS A 44 -6.93 -7.29 -0.70
CA LYS A 44 -8.23 -7.33 -0.01
C LYS A 44 -9.26 -6.47 -0.74
N TYR A 45 -8.93 -5.20 -0.96
CA TYR A 45 -9.89 -4.24 -1.48
C TYR A 45 -10.44 -4.64 -2.85
N ILE A 46 -9.58 -5.08 -3.76
CA ILE A 46 -9.95 -5.43 -5.14
C ILE A 46 -10.72 -6.75 -5.16
N LEU A 47 -10.17 -7.82 -4.57
CA LEU A 47 -10.79 -9.13 -4.65
C LEU A 47 -12.18 -9.17 -3.98
N GLU A 48 -12.39 -8.53 -2.82
CA GLU A 48 -13.69 -8.47 -2.16
C GLU A 48 -14.79 -7.76 -2.96
N ARG A 49 -14.43 -6.97 -3.96
CA ARG A 49 -15.38 -6.21 -4.79
C ARG A 49 -15.58 -6.80 -6.17
N GLU A 50 -14.64 -7.60 -6.61
CA GLU A 50 -14.63 -8.13 -7.97
C GLU A 50 -15.02 -9.62 -8.03
N THR A 51 -15.05 -10.32 -6.89
CA THR A 51 -15.46 -11.73 -6.84
C THR A 51 -16.05 -12.11 -5.49
N ASP A 52 -16.99 -13.05 -5.51
CA ASP A 52 -17.59 -13.71 -4.34
C ASP A 52 -17.02 -15.12 -4.10
N ALA A 53 -16.08 -15.56 -4.94
CA ALA A 53 -15.46 -16.88 -4.85
C ALA A 53 -14.59 -17.07 -3.61
N VAL A 54 -14.06 -15.97 -3.05
CA VAL A 54 -13.17 -15.98 -1.88
C VAL A 54 -13.51 -14.87 -0.89
N THR A 55 -13.24 -15.12 0.39
CA THR A 55 -13.19 -14.05 1.41
C THR A 55 -11.76 -13.58 1.60
N VAL A 56 -11.55 -12.29 1.81
CA VAL A 56 -10.20 -11.74 2.00
C VAL A 56 -10.12 -10.95 3.30
N SER A 57 -9.15 -11.26 4.15
CA SER A 57 -8.91 -10.56 5.40
C SER A 57 -7.50 -9.97 5.43
N ALA A 58 -7.38 -8.72 5.92
CA ALA A 58 -6.10 -8.09 6.19
C ALA A 58 -5.88 -8.07 7.70
N VAL A 59 -4.79 -8.69 8.17
CA VAL A 59 -4.52 -8.92 9.59
C VAL A 59 -3.08 -8.54 9.90
N ASN A 60 -2.84 -7.90 11.05
CA ASN A 60 -1.48 -7.72 11.55
C ASN A 60 -0.82 -9.09 11.79
N ALA A 61 0.44 -9.26 11.38
CA ALA A 61 1.11 -10.57 11.46
C ALA A 61 1.24 -11.09 12.90
N ALA A 62 1.42 -10.20 13.89
CA ALA A 62 1.47 -10.62 15.29
C ALA A 62 0.10 -11.10 15.80
N GLU A 63 -0.98 -10.41 15.44
CA GLU A 63 -2.35 -10.86 15.75
C GLU A 63 -2.67 -12.19 15.06
N PHE A 64 -2.34 -12.31 13.77
CA PHE A 64 -2.54 -13.54 12.99
C PHE A 64 -1.82 -14.75 13.60
N TYR A 65 -0.61 -14.56 14.10
CA TYR A 65 0.17 -15.64 14.72
C TYR A 65 -0.33 -16.00 16.11
N ASN A 66 -0.69 -15.01 16.95
CA ASN A 66 -1.10 -15.26 18.34
C ASN A 66 -2.56 -15.70 18.48
N ASP A 67 -3.44 -15.22 17.60
CA ASP A 67 -4.88 -15.57 17.58
C ASP A 67 -5.33 -15.86 16.14
N PRO A 68 -4.95 -17.05 15.62
CA PRO A 68 -5.16 -17.37 14.22
C PRO A 68 -6.63 -17.56 13.87
N PRO A 69 -7.07 -17.12 12.67
CA PRO A 69 -8.43 -17.34 12.21
C PRO A 69 -8.79 -18.83 12.17
N CYS A 70 -9.99 -19.19 12.62
CA CYS A 70 -10.44 -20.60 12.68
C CYS A 70 -10.52 -21.28 11.30
N ARG A 71 -10.62 -20.49 10.21
CA ARG A 71 -10.66 -21.00 8.82
C ARG A 71 -9.26 -21.13 8.19
N LEU A 72 -8.18 -20.84 8.93
CA LEU A 72 -6.81 -21.04 8.46
C LEU A 72 -6.52 -22.53 8.30
N GLY A 73 -6.28 -22.97 7.07
CA GLY A 73 -6.04 -24.38 6.73
C GLY A 73 -5.83 -24.58 5.23
N GLU A 74 -6.03 -25.80 4.75
CA GLU A 74 -5.77 -26.24 3.37
C GLU A 74 -6.52 -25.45 2.28
N HIS A 75 -7.63 -24.79 2.63
CA HIS A 75 -8.42 -23.95 1.75
C HIS A 75 -8.06 -22.46 1.86
N ALA A 76 -6.97 -22.13 2.54
CA ALA A 76 -6.50 -20.77 2.67
C ALA A 76 -5.24 -20.49 1.82
N LEU A 77 -5.16 -19.28 1.28
CA LEU A 77 -3.95 -18.66 0.76
C LEU A 77 -3.54 -17.54 1.72
N VAL A 78 -2.30 -17.59 2.20
CA VAL A 78 -1.73 -16.52 3.05
C VAL A 78 -0.67 -15.77 2.26
N ILE A 79 -0.91 -14.49 2.03
CA ILE A 79 0.01 -13.59 1.32
C ILE A 79 0.68 -12.68 2.35
N LEU A 80 2.01 -12.72 2.39
CA LEU A 80 2.81 -12.01 3.35
C LEU A 80 3.73 -10.99 2.66
N ASN A 81 4.21 -10.00 3.41
CA ASN A 81 5.26 -9.10 2.96
C ASN A 81 6.23 -8.79 4.10
N SER A 82 7.51 -9.05 3.86
CA SER A 82 8.61 -8.66 4.74
C SER A 82 9.80 -8.22 3.90
N GLN A 83 10.07 -6.92 3.84
CA GLN A 83 11.17 -6.37 3.04
C GLN A 83 12.49 -7.06 3.36
N SER A 84 12.88 -7.12 4.63
CA SER A 84 14.10 -7.78 5.09
C SER A 84 14.04 -9.31 5.03
N GLY A 85 12.85 -9.90 4.88
CA GLY A 85 12.62 -11.34 4.98
C GLY A 85 12.90 -11.93 6.38
N THR A 86 13.05 -11.08 7.41
CA THR A 86 13.43 -11.50 8.77
C THR A 86 12.52 -10.96 9.87
N THR A 87 11.45 -10.22 9.53
CA THR A 87 10.47 -9.71 10.51
C THR A 87 9.89 -10.88 11.29
N ALA A 88 10.16 -10.94 12.58
CA ALA A 88 9.87 -12.11 13.42
C ALA A 88 8.40 -12.52 13.39
N GLU A 89 7.48 -11.54 13.52
CA GLU A 89 6.04 -11.76 13.51
C GLU A 89 5.56 -12.27 12.16
N THR A 90 6.10 -11.72 11.05
CA THR A 90 5.70 -12.15 9.70
C THR A 90 6.23 -13.54 9.38
N VAL A 91 7.44 -13.87 9.82
CA VAL A 91 8.01 -15.22 9.69
C VAL A 91 7.23 -16.22 10.54
N ALA A 92 6.85 -15.86 11.77
CA ALA A 92 6.03 -16.72 12.63
C ALA A 92 4.64 -16.97 12.00
N ALA A 93 4.01 -15.94 11.44
CA ALA A 93 2.75 -16.08 10.72
C ALA A 93 2.87 -17.02 9.51
N ALA A 94 3.97 -16.93 8.75
CA ALA A 94 4.24 -17.82 7.61
C ALA A 94 4.39 -19.28 8.03
N ARG A 95 5.15 -19.53 9.10
CA ARG A 95 5.33 -20.89 9.66
C ARG A 95 4.01 -21.50 10.11
N LEU A 96 3.24 -20.75 10.90
CA LEU A 96 1.93 -21.18 11.37
C LEU A 96 0.99 -21.50 10.20
N ALA A 97 0.96 -20.63 9.16
CA ALA A 97 0.13 -20.86 7.98
C ALA A 97 0.48 -22.20 7.30
N ARG A 98 1.75 -22.47 7.10
CA ARG A 98 2.21 -23.77 6.53
C ARG A 98 1.88 -24.95 7.43
N GLU A 99 2.10 -24.86 8.73
CA GLU A 99 1.76 -25.91 9.71
C GLU A 99 0.27 -26.24 9.68
N ARG A 100 -0.59 -25.26 9.40
CA ARG A 100 -2.04 -25.44 9.22
C ARG A 100 -2.42 -25.91 7.81
N GLY A 101 -1.47 -26.11 6.89
CA GLY A 101 -1.69 -26.61 5.53
C GLY A 101 -2.09 -25.53 4.51
N ALA A 102 -2.09 -24.25 4.88
CA ALA A 102 -2.38 -23.15 3.95
C ALA A 102 -1.29 -23.04 2.87
N LEU A 103 -1.70 -22.57 1.67
CA LEU A 103 -0.75 -22.12 0.65
C LEU A 103 -0.15 -20.79 1.10
N THR A 104 1.16 -20.62 1.00
CA THR A 104 1.84 -19.39 1.42
C THR A 104 2.59 -18.74 0.28
N ALA A 105 2.40 -17.43 0.10
CA ALA A 105 3.18 -16.60 -0.81
C ALA A 105 3.74 -15.40 -0.03
N ALA A 106 4.97 -14.97 -0.31
CA ALA A 106 5.54 -13.82 0.37
C ALA A 106 6.37 -12.94 -0.55
N PHE A 107 6.17 -11.64 -0.42
CA PHE A 107 7.04 -10.63 -1.02
C PHE A 107 8.25 -10.34 -0.12
N THR A 108 9.45 -10.23 -0.71
CA THR A 108 10.68 -9.86 -0.01
C THR A 108 11.71 -9.27 -0.96
N THR A 109 12.61 -8.41 -0.46
CA THR A 109 13.80 -7.95 -1.22
C THR A 109 15.04 -8.79 -0.96
N ALA A 110 14.95 -9.80 -0.08
CA ALA A 110 16.09 -10.53 0.47
C ALA A 110 16.14 -12.00 0.05
N PRO A 111 16.77 -12.34 -1.09
CA PRO A 111 17.04 -13.71 -1.48
C PRO A 111 17.86 -14.44 -0.40
N GLY A 112 17.52 -15.71 -0.15
CA GLY A 112 18.14 -16.51 0.89
C GLY A 112 17.64 -16.24 2.31
N SER A 113 16.67 -15.34 2.47
CA SER A 113 16.11 -14.98 3.78
C SER A 113 15.31 -16.12 4.41
N VAL A 114 15.07 -15.99 5.73
CA VAL A 114 14.22 -16.92 6.48
C VAL A 114 12.80 -16.97 5.88
N MET A 115 12.27 -15.82 5.42
CA MET A 115 10.96 -15.76 4.79
C MET A 115 10.89 -16.61 3.53
N GLU A 116 11.86 -16.46 2.62
CA GLU A 116 11.92 -17.24 1.39
C GLU A 116 11.95 -18.75 1.67
N GLN A 117 12.76 -19.17 2.66
CA GLN A 117 12.86 -20.58 3.05
C GLN A 117 11.60 -21.11 3.75
N THR A 118 10.75 -20.19 4.23
CA THR A 118 9.56 -20.56 5.01
C THR A 118 8.31 -20.71 4.13
N VAL A 119 8.18 -19.97 3.03
CA VAL A 119 6.97 -19.97 2.21
C VAL A 119 7.03 -20.92 1.01
N ASP A 120 5.87 -21.26 0.43
CA ASP A 120 5.79 -22.10 -0.75
C ASP A 120 6.15 -21.32 -2.04
N CYS A 121 5.76 -20.05 -2.10
CA CYS A 121 5.91 -19.20 -3.28
C CYS A 121 6.53 -17.85 -2.90
N PRO A 122 7.85 -17.69 -2.93
CA PRO A 122 8.49 -16.39 -2.75
C PRO A 122 8.32 -15.53 -4.00
N ILE A 123 8.12 -14.22 -3.80
CA ILE A 123 8.08 -13.20 -4.84
C ILE A 123 9.08 -12.12 -4.46
N TYR A 124 10.04 -11.85 -5.33
CA TYR A 124 11.00 -10.80 -5.09
C TYR A 124 10.49 -9.47 -5.63
N TYR A 125 10.71 -8.41 -4.86
CA TYR A 125 10.65 -7.03 -5.36
C TYR A 125 11.99 -6.35 -5.09
N TYR A 126 12.21 -5.21 -5.73
CA TYR A 126 13.49 -4.55 -5.72
C TYR A 126 13.32 -3.10 -5.27
N ASP A 127 13.91 -2.79 -4.12
CA ASP A 127 13.89 -1.47 -3.52
C ASP A 127 15.31 -1.15 -3.01
N ASP A 128 16.03 -0.33 -3.76
CA ASP A 128 17.38 0.13 -3.41
C ASP A 128 17.40 1.67 -3.51
N PRO A 129 17.52 2.38 -2.39
CA PRO A 129 17.53 3.84 -2.39
C PRO A 129 18.78 4.44 -3.03
N VAL A 130 19.85 3.67 -3.19
CA VAL A 130 21.13 4.13 -3.79
C VAL A 130 21.12 3.89 -5.30
N ASN A 131 20.62 2.73 -5.72
CA ASN A 131 20.56 2.33 -7.13
C ASN A 131 19.11 1.96 -7.47
N PRO A 132 18.25 2.95 -7.74
CA PRO A 132 16.83 2.72 -7.91
C PRO A 132 16.56 1.82 -9.10
N TYR A 133 15.69 0.83 -8.88
CA TYR A 133 15.14 -0.02 -9.93
C TYR A 133 13.96 0.69 -10.62
N PRO A 134 13.56 0.26 -11.83
CA PRO A 134 12.29 0.68 -12.41
C PRO A 134 11.13 0.48 -11.44
N LEU A 135 10.20 1.43 -11.40
CA LEU A 135 9.06 1.38 -10.47
C LEU A 135 8.24 0.08 -10.62
N LEU A 136 8.20 -0.49 -11.83
CA LEU A 136 7.56 -1.78 -12.13
C LEU A 136 8.04 -2.92 -11.21
N LEU A 137 9.29 -2.88 -10.74
CA LEU A 137 9.89 -3.88 -9.85
C LEU A 137 9.70 -3.57 -8.36
N SER A 138 8.98 -2.52 -8.00
CA SER A 138 8.66 -2.20 -6.62
C SER A 138 7.42 -2.95 -6.12
N ILE A 139 7.22 -2.96 -4.83
CA ILE A 139 6.19 -3.77 -4.16
C ILE A 139 4.77 -3.53 -4.69
N PHE A 140 4.36 -2.27 -4.93
CA PHE A 140 2.98 -1.99 -5.35
C PHE A 140 2.62 -2.55 -6.73
N PRO A 141 3.38 -2.27 -7.82
CA PRO A 141 3.13 -2.88 -9.11
C PRO A 141 3.04 -4.41 -9.07
N GLU A 142 3.89 -5.05 -8.28
CA GLU A 142 3.89 -6.50 -8.15
C GLU A 142 2.67 -7.03 -7.38
N VAL A 143 2.25 -6.35 -6.31
CA VAL A 143 1.02 -6.68 -5.58
C VAL A 143 -0.21 -6.54 -6.48
N TYR A 144 -0.27 -5.50 -7.32
CA TYR A 144 -1.37 -5.32 -8.26
C TYR A 144 -1.39 -6.42 -9.33
N GLN A 145 -0.25 -6.78 -9.89
CA GLN A 145 -0.14 -7.89 -10.86
C GLN A 145 -0.55 -9.21 -10.22
N LEU A 146 -0.09 -9.52 -8.99
CA LEU A 146 -0.54 -10.71 -8.25
C LEU A 146 -2.05 -10.69 -8.01
N THR A 147 -2.60 -9.54 -7.61
CA THR A 147 -4.04 -9.39 -7.34
C THR A 147 -4.86 -9.70 -8.59
N TYR A 148 -4.46 -9.20 -9.76
CA TYR A 148 -5.17 -9.47 -11.01
C TYR A 148 -4.92 -10.87 -11.55
N ALA A 149 -3.76 -11.47 -11.31
CA ALA A 149 -3.52 -12.88 -11.59
C ALA A 149 -4.46 -13.80 -10.78
N LEU A 150 -4.69 -13.47 -9.50
CA LEU A 150 -5.64 -14.18 -8.64
C LEU A 150 -7.09 -13.89 -9.04
N LEU A 151 -7.43 -12.66 -9.38
CA LEU A 151 -8.75 -12.30 -9.87
C LEU A 151 -9.12 -13.11 -11.11
N ASP A 152 -8.22 -13.19 -12.09
CA ASP A 152 -8.42 -13.99 -13.30
C ASP A 152 -8.56 -15.49 -12.97
N CYS A 153 -7.83 -15.98 -11.96
CA CYS A 153 -7.96 -17.36 -11.49
C CYS A 153 -9.37 -17.63 -10.92
N PHE A 154 -9.95 -16.72 -10.13
CA PHE A 154 -11.24 -16.93 -9.47
C PHE A 154 -12.45 -16.63 -10.36
N THR A 155 -12.30 -15.72 -11.33
CA THR A 155 -13.41 -15.26 -12.18
C THR A 155 -13.40 -15.85 -13.59
N GLY A 156 -12.27 -16.41 -14.02
CA GLY A 156 -12.06 -16.81 -15.42
C GLY A 156 -11.91 -15.62 -16.37
N SER A 157 -11.70 -14.40 -15.84
CA SER A 157 -11.42 -13.20 -16.65
C SER A 157 -9.99 -13.23 -17.21
N ALA A 158 -9.67 -12.25 -18.05
CA ALA A 158 -8.33 -12.06 -18.65
C ALA A 158 -7.91 -10.58 -18.50
N ARG A 159 -7.93 -10.07 -17.26
CA ARG A 159 -7.65 -8.65 -16.94
C ARG A 159 -6.19 -8.38 -16.57
N LEU A 160 -5.42 -9.42 -16.25
CA LEU A 160 -3.99 -9.30 -15.92
C LEU A 160 -3.19 -8.56 -17.00
N PRO A 161 -3.32 -8.82 -18.31
CA PRO A 161 -2.54 -8.11 -19.32
C PRO A 161 -2.78 -6.60 -19.35
N ALA A 162 -4.01 -6.15 -19.08
CA ALA A 162 -4.31 -4.71 -18.97
C ALA A 162 -3.65 -4.11 -17.71
N MET A 163 -3.64 -4.85 -16.60
CA MET A 163 -2.94 -4.42 -15.39
C MET A 163 -1.42 -4.39 -15.58
N GLU A 164 -0.83 -5.36 -16.26
CA GLU A 164 0.61 -5.34 -16.61
C GLU A 164 0.95 -4.09 -17.43
N THR A 165 0.15 -3.76 -18.45
CA THR A 165 0.31 -2.53 -19.24
C THR A 165 0.20 -1.27 -18.36
N ALA A 166 -0.75 -1.22 -17.44
CA ALA A 166 -0.89 -0.10 -16.51
C ALA A 166 0.36 0.06 -15.63
N MET A 167 0.91 -1.05 -15.12
CA MET A 167 2.09 -1.02 -14.24
C MET A 167 3.38 -0.67 -15.01
N GLU A 168 3.51 -1.09 -16.27
CA GLU A 168 4.62 -0.71 -17.14
C GLU A 168 4.66 0.81 -17.40
N ASN A 169 3.50 1.45 -17.51
CA ASN A 169 3.38 2.89 -17.72
C ASN A 169 3.42 3.72 -16.44
N LEU A 170 3.24 3.08 -15.27
CA LEU A 170 3.03 3.75 -13.99
C LEU A 170 4.15 4.74 -13.65
N GLU A 171 5.41 4.40 -13.89
CA GLU A 171 6.55 5.28 -13.57
C GLU A 171 6.47 6.60 -14.35
N THR A 172 6.12 6.54 -15.62
CA THR A 172 5.96 7.73 -16.46
C THR A 172 4.82 8.61 -15.97
N VAL A 173 3.68 7.99 -15.62
CA VAL A 173 2.51 8.68 -15.07
C VAL A 173 2.83 9.33 -13.73
N CYS A 174 3.51 8.60 -12.82
CA CYS A 174 3.95 9.14 -11.53
C CYS A 174 4.91 10.34 -11.69
N LYS A 175 5.88 10.27 -12.60
CA LYS A 175 6.80 11.39 -12.86
C LYS A 175 6.06 12.64 -13.34
N ARG A 176 5.07 12.50 -14.23
CA ARG A 176 4.23 13.62 -14.67
C ARG A 176 3.45 14.22 -13.51
N ALA A 177 2.80 13.38 -12.72
CA ALA A 177 2.01 13.83 -11.57
C ALA A 177 2.87 14.55 -10.52
N VAL A 178 4.02 14.00 -10.16
CA VAL A 178 4.97 14.64 -9.23
C VAL A 178 5.42 16.01 -9.76
N ALA A 179 5.76 16.11 -11.05
CA ALA A 179 6.14 17.38 -11.66
C ALA A 179 4.98 18.41 -11.62
N GLN A 180 3.75 17.98 -11.88
CA GLN A 180 2.55 18.80 -11.83
C GLN A 180 2.31 19.37 -10.42
N PHE A 181 2.46 18.53 -9.38
CA PHE A 181 2.19 18.91 -7.99
C PHE A 181 3.41 19.48 -7.24
N ALA A 182 4.59 19.51 -7.84
CA ALA A 182 5.81 20.00 -7.20
C ALA A 182 5.72 21.43 -6.60
N PRO A 183 5.02 22.42 -7.21
CA PRO A 183 4.82 23.72 -6.57
C PRO A 183 4.02 23.62 -5.27
N GLN A 184 2.96 22.82 -5.25
CA GLN A 184 2.12 22.59 -4.07
C GLN A 184 2.87 21.82 -2.98
N ALA A 185 3.72 20.86 -3.35
CA ALA A 185 4.56 20.11 -2.39
C ALA A 185 5.54 21.06 -1.66
N ARG A 186 6.17 22.00 -2.38
CA ARG A 186 7.04 23.01 -1.77
C ARG A 186 6.28 23.98 -0.85
N GLU A 187 5.11 24.45 -1.29
CA GLU A 187 4.25 25.31 -0.46
C GLU A 187 3.79 24.57 0.81
N PHE A 188 3.34 23.34 0.67
CA PHE A 188 2.98 22.47 1.80
C PHE A 188 4.13 22.36 2.80
N ALA A 189 5.33 22.05 2.34
CA ALA A 189 6.49 21.92 3.21
C ALA A 189 6.82 23.23 3.95
N GLN A 190 6.75 24.37 3.27
CA GLN A 190 6.97 25.68 3.91
C GLN A 190 5.91 25.98 4.96
N LYS A 191 4.63 25.74 4.64
CA LYS A 191 3.49 26.01 5.52
C LYS A 191 3.50 25.12 6.77
N HIS A 192 3.94 23.87 6.62
CA HIS A 192 3.82 22.87 7.69
C HIS A 192 5.15 22.48 8.36
N ARG A 193 6.26 23.13 8.06
CA ARG A 193 7.58 22.80 8.61
C ARG A 193 7.68 22.81 10.13
N THR A 194 6.87 23.62 10.80
CA THR A 194 6.86 23.79 12.27
C THR A 194 5.67 23.12 12.94
N GLU A 195 4.77 22.51 12.17
CA GLU A 195 3.58 21.87 12.71
C GLU A 195 3.97 20.62 13.52
N PRO A 196 3.39 20.42 14.71
CA PRO A 196 3.69 19.26 15.55
C PRO A 196 3.02 17.98 15.02
N GLY A 197 1.96 18.12 14.23
CA GLY A 197 1.21 16.98 13.68
C GLY A 197 0.46 17.33 12.41
N ILE A 198 0.19 16.30 11.60
CA ILE A 198 -0.54 16.39 10.34
C ILE A 198 -1.44 15.16 10.23
N TYR A 199 -2.75 15.34 10.18
CA TYR A 199 -3.68 14.22 9.94
C TYR A 199 -3.81 13.91 8.46
N THR A 200 -4.16 12.66 8.13
CA THR A 200 -4.59 12.28 6.78
C THR A 200 -6.03 11.80 6.80
N VAL A 201 -6.78 12.06 5.73
CA VAL A 201 -8.17 11.61 5.58
C VAL A 201 -8.34 10.94 4.23
N SER A 202 -8.93 9.74 4.22
CA SER A 202 -9.14 8.95 3.00
C SER A 202 -10.23 7.91 3.18
N ALA A 203 -10.69 7.32 2.09
CA ALA A 203 -11.59 6.16 2.12
C ALA A 203 -11.12 5.09 1.13
N GLY A 204 -11.81 3.96 1.12
CA GLY A 204 -11.61 2.89 0.14
C GLY A 204 -10.16 2.47 -0.03
N LEU A 205 -9.70 2.44 -1.27
CA LEU A 205 -8.34 2.01 -1.61
C LEU A 205 -7.28 3.05 -1.21
N ASP A 206 -7.63 4.35 -1.16
CA ASP A 206 -6.69 5.41 -0.74
C ASP A 206 -6.23 5.28 0.72
N ARG A 207 -6.91 4.45 1.52
CA ARG A 207 -6.50 4.19 2.91
C ARG A 207 -5.11 3.59 3.04
N CYS A 208 -4.67 2.78 2.09
CA CYS A 208 -3.33 2.18 2.13
C CYS A 208 -2.24 3.24 1.97
N ILE A 209 -2.41 4.17 1.04
CA ILE A 209 -1.45 5.24 0.80
C ILE A 209 -1.50 6.30 1.91
N ALA A 210 -2.68 6.61 2.44
CA ALA A 210 -2.82 7.48 3.61
C ALA A 210 -2.13 6.90 4.85
N TYR A 211 -2.24 5.58 5.07
CA TYR A 211 -1.51 4.89 6.13
C TYR A 211 0.01 5.02 5.95
N ILE A 212 0.53 4.78 4.75
CA ILE A 212 1.97 4.87 4.47
C ILE A 212 2.46 6.31 4.68
N LEU A 213 1.74 7.31 4.16
CA LEU A 213 2.09 8.72 4.37
C LEU A 213 2.11 9.07 5.86
N THR A 214 1.13 8.58 6.63
CA THR A 214 1.00 8.83 8.05
C THR A 214 2.09 8.14 8.85
N ASN A 215 2.12 6.80 8.82
CA ASN A 215 2.97 6.01 9.69
C ASN A 215 4.41 5.95 9.21
N CYS A 216 4.63 5.66 7.92
CA CYS A 216 5.98 5.43 7.41
C CYS A 216 6.70 6.72 7.03
N SER A 217 5.95 7.80 6.71
CA SER A 217 6.56 9.06 6.32
C SER A 217 6.49 10.11 7.43
N PHE A 218 5.29 10.55 7.85
CA PHE A 218 5.19 11.63 8.84
C PHE A 218 5.70 11.21 10.22
N MET A 219 5.27 10.06 10.75
CA MET A 219 5.71 9.63 12.07
C MET A 219 7.12 9.05 12.07
N GLU A 220 7.41 8.12 11.16
CA GLU A 220 8.66 7.36 11.15
C GLU A 220 9.87 8.22 10.72
N SER A 221 9.73 9.02 9.67
CA SER A 221 10.84 9.75 9.06
C SER A 221 10.95 11.20 9.55
N VAL A 222 9.87 11.97 9.53
CA VAL A 222 9.92 13.41 9.91
C VAL A 222 9.43 13.68 11.32
N TRP A 223 9.07 12.66 12.08
CA TRP A 223 8.71 12.66 13.52
C TRP A 223 7.58 13.63 13.86
N ARG A 224 6.54 13.66 13.02
CA ARG A 224 5.31 14.41 13.24
C ARG A 224 4.22 13.50 13.77
N HIS A 225 3.45 13.95 14.74
CA HIS A 225 2.25 13.23 15.14
C HIS A 225 1.29 13.12 13.95
N SER A 226 0.74 11.95 13.73
CA SER A 226 -0.16 11.75 12.61
C SER A 226 -1.15 10.63 12.90
N SER A 227 -2.30 10.64 12.21
CA SER A 227 -3.28 9.57 12.24
C SER A 227 -3.98 9.46 10.89
N PRO A 228 -4.13 8.26 10.33
CA PRO A 228 -4.88 8.03 9.10
C PRO A 228 -6.38 7.92 9.43
N LEU A 229 -7.12 9.01 9.32
CA LEU A 229 -8.56 9.05 9.58
C LEU A 229 -9.34 8.46 8.39
N ASN A 230 -10.31 7.61 8.67
CA ASN A 230 -11.25 7.18 7.66
C ASN A 230 -12.27 8.29 7.40
N ALA A 231 -12.49 8.65 6.12
CA ALA A 231 -13.41 9.72 5.76
C ALA A 231 -14.86 9.44 6.17
N GLY A 232 -15.28 8.14 6.22
CA GLY A 232 -16.59 7.74 6.71
C GLY A 232 -16.71 7.86 8.22
N GLU A 233 -15.62 7.61 8.97
CA GLU A 233 -15.57 7.69 10.43
C GLU A 233 -15.26 9.09 10.96
N LEU A 234 -14.88 10.04 10.09
CA LEU A 234 -14.50 11.39 10.49
C LEU A 234 -15.56 12.05 11.37
N PHE A 235 -16.83 11.84 11.05
CA PHE A 235 -18.00 12.44 11.74
C PHE A 235 -18.40 11.73 13.04
N HIS A 236 -17.71 10.65 13.39
CA HIS A 236 -18.01 9.83 14.58
C HIS A 236 -16.97 10.00 15.69
N GLY A 237 -16.48 11.23 15.84
CA GLY A 237 -15.57 11.65 16.91
C GLY A 237 -14.30 12.34 16.40
N ALA A 238 -13.66 11.84 15.35
CA ALA A 238 -12.38 12.37 14.90
C ALA A 238 -12.42 13.84 14.47
N CYS A 239 -13.55 14.34 13.97
CA CYS A 239 -13.73 15.75 13.61
C CYS A 239 -13.59 16.72 14.79
N GLU A 240 -13.90 16.27 16.03
CA GLU A 240 -13.77 17.14 17.22
C GLU A 240 -12.31 17.46 17.58
N ALA A 241 -11.34 16.67 17.06
CA ALA A 241 -9.92 16.95 17.20
C ALA A 241 -9.37 17.94 16.15
N VAL A 242 -10.17 18.32 15.15
CA VAL A 242 -9.76 19.20 14.08
C VAL A 242 -10.24 20.62 14.32
N GLY A 243 -9.31 21.55 14.54
CA GLY A 243 -9.57 22.98 14.67
C GLY A 243 -8.97 23.78 13.52
N ARG A 244 -9.14 25.12 13.59
CA ARG A 244 -8.67 26.06 12.54
C ARG A 244 -7.22 25.86 12.14
N GLU A 245 -6.35 25.59 13.09
CA GLU A 245 -4.91 25.45 12.91
C GLU A 245 -4.45 23.99 12.70
N THR A 246 -5.36 23.04 12.57
CA THR A 246 -5.00 21.62 12.43
C THR A 246 -4.71 21.29 10.97
N PRO A 247 -3.46 20.89 10.61
CA PRO A 247 -3.12 20.47 9.27
C PRO A 247 -3.77 19.13 8.92
N VAL A 248 -4.40 19.08 7.75
CA VAL A 248 -5.02 17.85 7.24
C VAL A 248 -4.66 17.69 5.77
N VAL A 249 -4.21 16.49 5.39
CA VAL A 249 -4.06 16.04 4.00
C VAL A 249 -5.23 15.11 3.68
N ALA A 250 -6.09 15.51 2.76
CA ALA A 250 -7.23 14.70 2.32
C ALA A 250 -6.97 14.12 0.92
N PHE A 251 -7.28 12.85 0.74
CA PHE A 251 -7.24 12.19 -0.54
C PHE A 251 -8.64 12.15 -1.15
N LEU A 252 -8.73 12.37 -2.46
CA LEU A 252 -9.92 12.16 -3.28
C LEU A 252 -9.58 11.19 -4.42
N GLY A 253 -9.99 9.94 -4.29
CA GLY A 253 -9.82 8.92 -5.31
C GLY A 253 -10.80 9.03 -6.48
N LEU A 254 -10.71 8.08 -7.41
CA LEU A 254 -11.65 7.94 -8.55
C LEU A 254 -12.66 6.81 -8.35
N GLY A 255 -12.55 6.04 -7.28
CA GLY A 255 -13.40 4.88 -7.02
C GLY A 255 -14.81 5.26 -6.52
N ALA A 256 -15.63 4.24 -6.32
CA ALA A 256 -17.01 4.39 -5.81
C ALA A 256 -17.09 5.01 -4.40
N TYR A 257 -15.98 5.06 -3.67
CA TYR A 257 -15.86 5.69 -2.35
C TYR A 257 -15.65 7.22 -2.41
N ARG A 258 -15.39 7.82 -3.57
CA ARG A 258 -15.17 9.26 -3.74
C ARG A 258 -16.24 10.15 -3.08
N PRO A 259 -17.56 9.87 -3.16
CA PRO A 259 -18.57 10.70 -2.48
C PRO A 259 -18.37 10.80 -0.96
N VAL A 260 -17.80 9.77 -0.31
CA VAL A 260 -17.49 9.77 1.13
C VAL A 260 -16.33 10.73 1.42
N GLU A 261 -15.31 10.72 0.57
CA GLU A 261 -14.16 11.61 0.67
C GLU A 261 -14.54 13.08 0.39
N GLU A 262 -15.34 13.32 -0.65
CA GLU A 262 -15.86 14.66 -0.97
C GLU A 262 -16.69 15.25 0.18
N ARG A 263 -17.50 14.43 0.84
CA ARG A 263 -18.25 14.85 2.03
C ARG A 263 -17.29 15.29 3.14
N ALA A 264 -16.21 14.50 3.39
CA ALA A 264 -15.21 14.84 4.38
C ALA A 264 -14.46 16.14 4.02
N VAL A 265 -14.04 16.30 2.76
CA VAL A 265 -13.37 17.52 2.29
C VAL A 265 -14.26 18.75 2.44
N LYS A 266 -15.53 18.69 2.02
CA LYS A 266 -16.50 19.80 2.19
C LYS A 266 -16.69 20.20 3.64
N PHE A 267 -16.63 19.26 4.55
CA PHE A 267 -16.72 19.56 5.98
C PHE A 267 -15.41 20.18 6.49
N LEU A 268 -14.27 19.58 6.17
CA LEU A 268 -12.95 20.06 6.60
C LEU A 268 -12.65 21.49 6.12
N GLN A 269 -13.08 21.87 4.91
CA GLN A 269 -12.97 23.24 4.38
C GLN A 269 -13.64 24.31 5.27
N ARG A 270 -14.59 23.91 6.12
CA ARG A 270 -15.32 24.81 7.03
C ARG A 270 -14.65 24.94 8.39
N ILE A 271 -13.82 24.00 8.79
CA ILE A 271 -13.30 23.89 10.16
C ILE A 271 -11.78 24.04 10.27
N THR A 272 -11.01 23.84 9.18
CA THR A 272 -9.57 24.09 9.19
C THR A 272 -9.13 24.97 8.02
N ASP A 273 -8.18 25.89 8.30
CA ASP A 273 -7.54 26.74 7.30
C ASP A 273 -6.26 26.08 6.72
N LYS A 274 -5.93 24.87 7.19
CA LYS A 274 -4.71 24.11 6.80
C LYS A 274 -5.04 22.79 6.09
N LEU A 275 -6.07 22.81 5.23
CA LEU A 275 -6.44 21.66 4.43
C LEU A 275 -5.61 21.61 3.14
N THR A 276 -5.01 20.47 2.87
CA THR A 276 -4.40 20.12 1.58
C THR A 276 -5.19 18.98 0.96
N VAL A 277 -5.65 19.14 -0.28
CA VAL A 277 -6.42 18.11 -0.99
C VAL A 277 -5.58 17.57 -2.14
N LEU A 278 -5.37 16.27 -2.16
CA LEU A 278 -4.76 15.52 -3.25
C LEU A 278 -5.88 14.81 -4.02
N ASP A 279 -6.29 15.39 -5.15
CA ASP A 279 -7.43 14.92 -5.94
C ASP A 279 -6.94 14.16 -7.19
N ALA A 280 -7.30 12.89 -7.27
CA ALA A 280 -6.99 12.04 -8.42
C ALA A 280 -7.64 12.52 -9.73
N ALA A 281 -8.74 13.29 -9.65
CA ALA A 281 -9.37 13.85 -10.85
C ALA A 281 -8.50 14.93 -11.52
N ALA A 282 -7.52 15.50 -10.81
CA ALA A 282 -6.57 16.46 -11.38
C ALA A 282 -5.36 15.79 -12.04
N LEU A 283 -5.20 14.46 -11.91
CA LEU A 283 -4.05 13.73 -12.46
C LEU A 283 -4.20 13.49 -13.96
N ASP A 284 -3.10 13.64 -14.69
CA ASP A 284 -2.98 13.10 -16.04
C ASP A 284 -2.64 11.60 -15.95
N LEU A 285 -3.64 10.76 -16.17
CA LEU A 285 -3.55 9.31 -16.14
C LEU A 285 -3.39 8.69 -17.53
N ASP A 286 -2.98 9.45 -18.53
CA ASP A 286 -2.70 8.92 -19.87
C ASP A 286 -1.58 7.88 -19.81
N GLY A 287 -1.82 6.73 -20.44
CA GLY A 287 -1.00 5.51 -20.31
C GLY A 287 -1.58 4.46 -19.35
N ILE A 288 -2.55 4.82 -18.49
CA ILE A 288 -3.32 3.86 -17.70
C ILE A 288 -4.64 3.57 -18.41
N PRO A 289 -4.97 2.28 -18.70
CA PRO A 289 -6.27 1.89 -19.26
C PRO A 289 -7.43 2.47 -18.44
N GLU A 290 -8.46 3.00 -19.12
CA GLU A 290 -9.54 3.76 -18.49
C GLU A 290 -10.23 2.97 -17.37
N GLU A 291 -10.50 1.70 -17.60
CA GLU A 291 -11.13 0.79 -16.64
C GLU A 291 -10.29 0.51 -15.39
N LEU A 292 -8.97 0.80 -15.45
CA LEU A 292 -8.04 0.61 -14.35
C LEU A 292 -7.69 1.91 -13.61
N ARG A 293 -8.11 3.08 -14.13
CA ARG A 293 -7.75 4.38 -13.53
C ARG A 293 -8.19 4.51 -12.08
N ALA A 294 -9.38 4.03 -11.75
CA ALA A 294 -9.90 4.11 -10.39
C ALA A 294 -9.07 3.29 -9.37
N VAL A 295 -8.49 2.16 -9.79
CA VAL A 295 -7.66 1.33 -8.91
C VAL A 295 -6.17 1.68 -8.97
N ALA A 296 -5.69 2.28 -10.07
CA ALA A 296 -4.29 2.69 -10.21
C ALA A 296 -4.01 4.12 -9.70
N ALA A 297 -5.01 5.01 -9.70
CA ALA A 297 -4.86 6.39 -9.23
C ALA A 297 -4.27 6.52 -7.81
N PRO A 298 -4.61 5.65 -6.83
CA PRO A 298 -3.95 5.66 -5.52
C PRO A 298 -2.43 5.54 -5.59
N LEU A 299 -1.88 4.77 -6.53
CA LEU A 299 -0.43 4.63 -6.69
C LEU A 299 0.22 5.93 -7.19
N VAL A 300 -0.46 6.66 -8.07
CA VAL A 300 -0.01 7.96 -8.56
C VAL A 300 -0.11 9.01 -7.45
N LEU A 301 -1.21 9.00 -6.68
CA LEU A 301 -1.35 9.86 -5.49
C LEU A 301 -0.29 9.55 -4.43
N HIS A 302 0.10 8.27 -4.29
CA HIS A 302 1.19 7.89 -3.38
C HIS A 302 2.52 8.52 -3.78
N ALA A 303 2.86 8.54 -5.08
CA ALA A 303 4.07 9.19 -5.56
C ALA A 303 4.05 10.70 -5.28
N VAL A 304 2.91 11.37 -5.53
CA VAL A 304 2.71 12.79 -5.21
C VAL A 304 2.85 13.03 -3.71
N ALA A 305 2.15 12.27 -2.87
CA ALA A 305 2.19 12.41 -1.41
C ALA A 305 3.59 12.16 -0.83
N SER A 306 4.34 11.24 -1.43
CA SER A 306 5.74 10.98 -1.07
C SER A 306 6.63 12.19 -1.33
N ASP A 307 6.42 12.93 -2.45
CA ASP A 307 7.15 14.18 -2.70
C ASP A 307 6.79 15.26 -1.68
N PHE A 308 5.52 15.38 -1.28
CA PHE A 308 5.11 16.33 -0.21
C PHE A 308 5.89 16.06 1.09
N CYS A 309 6.02 14.80 1.49
CA CYS A 309 6.81 14.44 2.67
C CYS A 309 8.32 14.65 2.46
N LEU A 310 8.83 14.36 1.27
CA LEU A 310 10.23 14.58 0.91
C LEU A 310 10.61 16.06 0.99
N GLN A 311 9.78 16.97 0.44
CA GLN A 311 9.99 18.42 0.55
C GLN A 311 9.95 18.87 2.02
N LEU A 312 9.05 18.33 2.83
CA LEU A 312 8.99 18.60 4.26
C LEU A 312 10.26 18.11 4.98
N SER A 313 10.76 16.94 4.62
CA SER A 313 11.99 16.37 5.20
C SER A 313 13.21 17.25 4.95
N TYR A 314 13.34 17.84 3.75
CA TYR A 314 14.41 18.78 3.43
C TYR A 314 14.35 20.04 4.31
N LEU A 315 13.16 20.62 4.50
CA LEU A 315 13.02 21.85 5.29
C LEU A 315 13.13 21.62 6.80
N THR A 316 12.87 20.43 7.26
CA THR A 316 12.98 20.08 8.69
C THR A 316 14.32 19.50 9.09
N GLY A 317 15.20 19.20 8.11
CA GLY A 317 16.50 18.58 8.35
C GLY A 317 16.40 17.13 8.83
N HIS A 318 15.26 16.47 8.57
CA HIS A 318 15.06 15.05 8.87
C HIS A 318 15.11 14.24 7.57
N PRO A 319 16.27 13.66 7.21
CA PRO A 319 16.34 12.73 6.08
C PRO A 319 15.28 11.62 6.19
N MET A 320 14.74 11.16 5.07
CA MET A 320 13.72 10.10 5.07
C MET A 320 14.20 8.78 5.69
N SER A 321 15.51 8.59 5.82
CA SER A 321 16.15 7.47 6.52
C SER A 321 16.27 7.66 8.03
N SER A 322 15.86 8.82 8.59
CA SER A 322 15.97 9.09 10.03
C SER A 322 15.16 8.11 10.84
N ARG A 323 15.78 7.53 11.88
CA ARG A 323 15.11 6.65 12.84
C ARG A 323 15.56 7.00 14.24
N ARG A 324 14.62 6.99 15.21
CA ARG A 324 14.90 7.14 16.63
C ARG A 324 15.13 5.81 17.31
N TYR A 325 14.27 4.85 16.99
CA TYR A 325 14.17 3.59 17.72
C TYR A 325 14.23 2.37 16.80
N MET A 326 13.55 2.43 15.64
CA MET A 326 13.52 1.33 14.68
C MET A 326 14.91 1.01 14.16
N GLY A 327 15.35 -0.25 14.35
CA GLY A 327 16.71 -0.68 13.99
C GLY A 327 17.84 -0.11 14.87
N VAL A 328 17.53 0.71 15.87
CA VAL A 328 18.49 1.33 16.81
C VAL A 328 18.39 0.67 18.20
N MET A 329 17.19 0.38 18.65
CA MET A 329 16.93 -0.28 19.93
C MET A 329 16.31 -1.66 19.68
N LYS A 330 16.62 -2.62 20.58
CA LYS A 330 15.90 -3.90 20.61
C LYS A 330 14.54 -3.69 21.27
N TYR A 331 13.52 -4.29 20.70
CA TYR A 331 12.15 -4.33 21.22
C TYR A 331 11.49 -5.66 20.96
#